data_1a5fa619535cafbed3b9242ede16dbae
#
_entry.id   1a5fa619535cafbed3b9242ede16dbae
#
_cell.length_a   1.000
_cell.length_b   1.000
_cell.length_c   1.000
_cell.angle_alpha   90.00
_cell.angle_beta   90.00
_cell.angle_gamma   90.00
#
_symmetry.space_group_name_H-M   'P 1'
#
loop_
_entity.id
_entity.type
_entity.pdbx_description
1 polymer ?
#
loop_
_entity_poly.entity_id
_entity_poly.type
_entity_poly.pdbx_seq_one_letter_code
_entity_poly.pdbx_strand_id
1 'polypeptide(L)'
;VVREGSFERAAHKLHVTPSAVSQRIKQLEERVGQALVLRGQPCTGTEAGRRLCLHVEQVALLENDLRRKNPELIPEGQAALPSLKLAVNADSLSTWFMDAMAAFTEGSNELLDIRIDDQDHTAQRLKQGEVMAAVTATGSAITGCNTWPLGRMRYVAVASPAFVQRYLSQDATPQSIAQAPMMCY
;
A
#
# COMPACT_ATOMS: atom_id res chain seq x y z
N VAL A 1 -11.63 -6.03 13.90
CA VAL A 1 -12.27 -7.15 13.18
C VAL A 1 -11.63 -7.30 11.80
N VAL A 2 -11.73 -6.30 10.93
CA VAL A 2 -11.16 -6.35 9.58
C VAL A 2 -9.64 -6.64 9.61
N ARG A 3 -8.89 -5.93 10.44
CA ARG A 3 -7.44 -6.09 10.61
C ARG A 3 -7.05 -7.48 11.14
N GLU A 4 -7.82 -8.02 12.08
CA GLU A 4 -7.57 -9.33 12.71
C GLU A 4 -8.21 -10.49 11.90
N GLY A 5 -9.07 -10.17 10.94
CA GLY A 5 -9.79 -11.13 10.12
C GLY A 5 -10.83 -11.98 10.85
N SER A 6 -11.08 -11.72 12.16
CA SER A 6 -12.11 -12.43 12.94
C SER A 6 -12.58 -11.59 14.12
N PHE A 7 -13.82 -11.86 14.56
CA PHE A 7 -14.42 -11.24 15.75
C PHE A 7 -13.76 -11.73 17.02
N GLU A 8 -13.41 -12.99 17.10
CA GLU A 8 -12.77 -13.63 18.25
C GLU A 8 -11.35 -13.05 18.47
N ARG A 9 -10.54 -12.98 17.42
CA ARG A 9 -9.20 -12.40 17.50
C ARG A 9 -9.24 -10.93 17.88
N ALA A 10 -10.18 -10.17 17.32
CA ALA A 10 -10.38 -8.78 17.67
C ALA A 10 -10.79 -8.62 19.14
N ALA A 11 -11.69 -9.48 19.63
CA ALA A 11 -12.14 -9.49 21.01
C ALA A 11 -11.00 -9.80 21.98
N HIS A 12 -10.19 -10.82 21.68
CA HIS A 12 -9.00 -11.17 22.46
C HIS A 12 -8.03 -10.00 22.56
N LYS A 13 -7.72 -9.36 21.42
CA LYS A 13 -6.78 -8.23 21.38
C LYS A 13 -7.27 -6.99 22.13
N LEU A 14 -8.60 -6.79 22.19
CA LEU A 14 -9.24 -5.67 22.88
C LEU A 14 -9.64 -6.01 24.33
N HIS A 15 -9.35 -7.22 24.80
CA HIS A 15 -9.72 -7.72 26.13
C HIS A 15 -11.24 -7.57 26.42
N VAL A 16 -12.06 -7.91 25.44
CA VAL A 16 -13.53 -7.90 25.52
C VAL A 16 -14.11 -9.22 24.99
N THR A 17 -15.41 -9.42 25.12
CA THR A 17 -16.09 -10.61 24.56
C THR A 17 -16.37 -10.45 23.07
N PRO A 18 -16.42 -11.55 22.28
CA PRO A 18 -16.81 -11.51 20.88
C PRO A 18 -18.21 -10.91 20.65
N SER A 19 -19.14 -11.16 21.57
CA SER A 19 -20.48 -10.57 21.53
C SER A 19 -20.45 -9.05 21.68
N ALA A 20 -19.59 -8.51 22.56
CA ALA A 20 -19.43 -7.07 22.71
C ALA A 20 -18.85 -6.42 21.44
N VAL A 21 -17.89 -7.08 20.79
CA VAL A 21 -17.36 -6.61 19.49
C VAL A 21 -18.47 -6.62 18.42
N SER A 22 -19.22 -7.73 18.32
CA SER A 22 -20.30 -7.86 17.36
C SER A 22 -21.37 -6.78 17.56
N GLN A 23 -21.75 -6.51 18.80
CA GLN A 23 -22.74 -5.49 19.13
C GLN A 23 -22.24 -4.08 18.76
N ARG A 24 -20.98 -3.75 19.05
CA ARG A 24 -20.38 -2.45 18.70
C ARG A 24 -20.31 -2.25 17.17
N ILE A 25 -19.94 -3.29 16.43
CA ILE A 25 -19.95 -3.21 14.97
C ILE A 25 -21.36 -3.00 14.45
N LYS A 26 -22.36 -3.75 14.95
CA LYS A 26 -23.76 -3.57 14.56
C LYS A 26 -24.26 -2.15 14.84
N GLN A 27 -23.99 -1.60 16.01
CA GLN A 27 -24.36 -0.21 16.35
C GLN A 27 -23.68 0.81 15.42
N LEU A 28 -22.40 0.57 15.04
CA LEU A 28 -21.71 1.43 14.08
C LEU A 28 -22.34 1.35 12.70
N GLU A 29 -22.66 0.15 12.21
CA GLU A 29 -23.35 -0.08 10.94
C GLU A 29 -24.72 0.58 10.88
N GLU A 30 -25.49 0.49 11.98
CA GLU A 30 -26.78 1.17 12.13
C GLU A 30 -26.64 2.71 12.06
N ARG A 31 -25.62 3.27 12.70
CA ARG A 31 -25.35 4.73 12.67
C ARG A 31 -24.88 5.22 11.30
N VAL A 32 -24.10 4.41 10.59
CA VAL A 32 -23.58 4.72 9.25
C VAL A 32 -24.65 4.43 8.17
N GLY A 33 -25.63 3.59 8.49
CA GLY A 33 -26.70 3.19 7.58
C GLY A 33 -26.32 2.14 6.56
N GLN A 34 -25.17 1.45 6.74
CA GLN A 34 -24.71 0.39 5.81
C GLN A 34 -23.79 -0.60 6.50
N ALA A 35 -23.68 -1.81 5.93
CA ALA A 35 -22.74 -2.82 6.40
C ALA A 35 -21.28 -2.36 6.19
N LEU A 36 -20.46 -2.55 7.21
CA LEU A 36 -19.02 -2.21 7.19
C LEU A 36 -18.12 -3.45 7.15
N VAL A 37 -18.64 -4.60 7.60
CA VAL A 37 -17.88 -5.85 7.69
C VAL A 37 -18.59 -6.95 6.90
N LEU A 38 -17.84 -7.58 6.00
CA LEU A 38 -18.24 -8.83 5.35
C LEU A 38 -17.82 -9.99 6.25
N ARG A 39 -18.83 -10.74 6.72
CA ARG A 39 -18.61 -11.92 7.56
C ARG A 39 -18.15 -13.09 6.69
N GLY A 40 -16.92 -13.56 6.94
CA GLY A 40 -16.27 -14.66 6.23
C GLY A 40 -15.05 -15.14 6.98
N GLN A 41 -14.30 -16.05 6.40
CA GLN A 41 -13.01 -16.50 6.92
C GLN A 41 -11.92 -16.27 5.85
N PRO A 42 -11.17 -15.16 5.98
CA PRO A 42 -11.22 -14.11 7.02
C PRO A 42 -12.40 -13.14 6.86
N CYS A 43 -12.77 -12.45 7.95
CA CYS A 43 -13.65 -11.29 7.88
C CYS A 43 -12.94 -10.14 7.16
N THR A 44 -13.63 -9.49 6.21
CA THR A 44 -13.10 -8.39 5.42
C THR A 44 -13.99 -7.15 5.54
N GLY A 45 -13.45 -5.99 5.18
CA GLY A 45 -14.24 -4.76 5.12
C GLY A 45 -15.04 -4.63 3.81
N THR A 46 -16.25 -4.11 3.88
CA THR A 46 -16.92 -3.54 2.71
C THR A 46 -16.11 -2.36 2.19
N GLU A 47 -16.46 -1.78 1.05
CA GLU A 47 -15.80 -0.56 0.56
C GLU A 47 -15.87 0.56 1.62
N ALA A 48 -17.04 0.79 2.21
CA ALA A 48 -17.21 1.76 3.28
C ALA A 48 -16.40 1.40 4.54
N GLY A 49 -16.37 0.12 4.90
CA GLY A 49 -15.57 -0.37 6.02
C GLY A 49 -14.08 -0.15 5.81
N ARG A 50 -13.57 -0.39 4.60
CA ARG A 50 -12.15 -0.13 4.26
C ARG A 50 -11.81 1.36 4.32
N ARG A 51 -12.69 2.23 3.78
CA ARG A 51 -12.51 3.69 3.86
C ARG A 51 -12.48 4.18 5.31
N LEU A 52 -13.32 3.62 6.17
CA LEU A 52 -13.32 3.97 7.59
C LEU A 52 -12.04 3.49 8.30
N CYS A 53 -11.56 2.27 7.99
CA CYS A 53 -10.28 1.77 8.51
C CYS A 53 -9.11 2.68 8.08
N LEU A 54 -9.07 3.08 6.80
CA LEU A 54 -8.05 4.00 6.30
C LEU A 54 -8.09 5.34 7.04
N HIS A 55 -9.29 5.89 7.25
CA HIS A 55 -9.46 7.13 8.01
C HIS A 55 -8.90 7.01 9.43
N VAL A 56 -9.20 5.92 10.13
CA VAL A 56 -8.66 5.68 11.48
C VAL A 56 -7.12 5.58 11.46
N GLU A 57 -6.55 4.96 10.42
CA GLU A 57 -5.09 4.89 10.25
C GLU A 57 -4.48 6.29 10.02
N GLN A 58 -5.13 7.14 9.23
CA GLN A 58 -4.71 8.54 9.03
C GLN A 58 -4.76 9.35 10.33
N VAL A 59 -5.83 9.18 11.12
CA VAL A 59 -5.94 9.82 12.44
C VAL A 59 -4.80 9.36 13.37
N ALA A 60 -4.50 8.07 13.38
CA ALA A 60 -3.41 7.53 14.19
C ALA A 60 -2.04 8.12 13.81
N LEU A 61 -1.80 8.37 12.51
CA LEU A 61 -0.57 9.06 12.06
C LEU A 61 -0.51 10.51 12.55
N LEU A 62 -1.62 11.24 12.46
CA LEU A 62 -1.70 12.62 12.96
C LEU A 62 -1.50 12.69 14.48
N GLU A 63 -2.10 11.75 15.22
CA GLU A 63 -1.89 11.63 16.67
C GLU A 63 -0.42 11.32 17.02
N ASN A 64 0.22 10.46 16.23
CA ASN A 64 1.64 10.14 16.43
C ASN A 64 2.54 11.36 16.15
N ASP A 65 2.25 12.11 15.08
CA ASP A 65 2.98 13.34 14.77
C ASP A 65 2.80 14.39 15.89
N LEU A 66 1.60 14.51 16.44
CA LEU A 66 1.32 15.38 17.57
C LEU A 66 2.13 14.97 18.82
N ARG A 67 2.17 13.67 19.15
CA ARG A 67 2.97 13.14 20.27
C ARG A 67 4.45 13.44 20.10
N ARG A 68 4.96 13.25 18.89
CA ARG A 68 6.38 13.51 18.58
C ARG A 68 6.75 14.97 18.75
N LYS A 69 5.86 15.89 18.34
CA LYS A 69 6.09 17.32 18.43
C LYS A 69 5.83 17.90 19.82
N ASN A 70 4.96 17.26 20.59
CA ASN A 70 4.50 17.75 21.90
C ASN A 70 4.40 16.59 22.90
N PRO A 71 5.52 15.99 23.32
CA PRO A 71 5.51 14.82 24.20
C PRO A 71 4.88 15.10 25.57
N GLU A 72 4.87 16.34 26.00
CA GLU A 72 4.26 16.77 27.27
C GLU A 72 2.73 16.77 27.26
N LEU A 73 2.10 16.86 26.07
CA LEU A 73 0.63 16.90 25.96
C LEU A 73 0.00 15.51 25.95
N ILE A 74 0.74 14.50 25.50
CA ILE A 74 0.25 13.14 25.36
C ILE A 74 1.28 12.19 25.95
N PRO A 75 1.08 11.72 27.21
CA PRO A 75 1.99 10.77 27.84
C PRO A 75 2.17 9.50 26.99
N GLU A 76 3.37 8.92 27.05
CA GLU A 76 3.68 7.66 26.40
C GLU A 76 2.73 6.56 26.89
N GLY A 77 1.71 6.28 26.07
CA GLY A 77 0.87 5.10 26.22
C GLY A 77 1.38 4.01 25.30
N GLN A 78 0.97 2.78 25.54
CA GLN A 78 1.26 1.59 24.71
C GLN A 78 0.58 1.67 23.30
N ALA A 79 0.69 2.78 22.62
CA ALA A 79 0.17 2.89 21.25
C ALA A 79 1.12 2.13 20.33
N ALA A 80 0.58 1.15 19.60
CA ALA A 80 1.31 0.51 18.51
C ALA A 80 1.79 1.59 17.53
N LEU A 81 3.04 1.49 17.08
CA LEU A 81 3.57 2.38 16.06
C LEU A 81 2.62 2.41 14.85
N PRO A 82 2.25 3.59 14.36
CA PRO A 82 1.40 3.66 13.20
C PRO A 82 2.11 3.06 11.98
N SER A 83 1.35 2.37 11.15
CA SER A 83 1.86 1.75 9.94
C SER A 83 1.41 2.56 8.73
N LEU A 84 2.38 3.01 7.93
CA LEU A 84 2.14 3.68 6.66
C LEU A 84 2.04 2.62 5.56
N LYS A 85 0.84 2.46 5.01
CA LYS A 85 0.59 1.51 3.92
C LYS A 85 0.86 2.15 2.58
N LEU A 86 1.75 1.54 1.82
CA LEU A 86 2.21 2.01 0.53
C LEU A 86 2.03 0.91 -0.53
N ALA A 87 1.63 1.29 -1.75
CA ALA A 87 1.72 0.41 -2.91
C ALA A 87 2.86 0.88 -3.82
N VAL A 88 3.68 -0.05 -4.28
CA VAL A 88 4.81 0.24 -5.15
C VAL A 88 4.94 -0.87 -6.19
N ASN A 89 5.37 -0.53 -7.39
CA ASN A 89 5.68 -1.53 -8.40
C ASN A 89 7.07 -2.13 -8.18
N ALA A 90 7.27 -3.36 -8.68
CA ALA A 90 8.50 -4.11 -8.48
C ALA A 90 9.75 -3.38 -9.00
N ASP A 91 9.64 -2.68 -10.12
CA ASP A 91 10.75 -1.94 -10.73
C ASP A 91 11.22 -0.78 -9.85
N SER A 92 10.29 0.00 -9.29
CA SER A 92 10.62 1.07 -8.35
C SER A 92 11.25 0.51 -7.08
N LEU A 93 10.68 -0.59 -6.55
CA LEU A 93 11.22 -1.25 -5.36
C LEU A 93 12.65 -1.74 -5.57
N SER A 94 12.94 -2.33 -6.74
CA SER A 94 14.25 -2.89 -7.08
C SER A 94 15.31 -1.83 -7.42
N THR A 95 14.93 -0.58 -7.55
CA THR A 95 15.85 0.49 -7.98
C THR A 95 16.01 1.56 -6.90
N TRP A 96 15.17 2.56 -6.89
CA TRP A 96 15.34 3.79 -6.09
C TRP A 96 14.52 3.80 -4.78
N PHE A 97 13.44 3.01 -4.70
CA PHE A 97 12.48 3.11 -3.62
C PHE A 97 13.07 2.69 -2.26
N MET A 98 13.94 1.69 -2.24
CA MET A 98 14.56 1.23 -0.99
C MET A 98 15.44 2.30 -0.36
N ASP A 99 16.21 3.04 -1.16
CA ASP A 99 17.05 4.15 -0.67
C ASP A 99 16.18 5.28 -0.11
N ALA A 100 15.07 5.58 -0.79
CA ALA A 100 14.11 6.57 -0.31
C ALA A 100 13.47 6.15 1.03
N MET A 101 13.15 4.86 1.20
CA MET A 101 12.62 4.32 2.46
C MET A 101 13.65 4.34 3.57
N ALA A 102 14.91 4.01 3.29
CA ALA A 102 15.98 4.11 4.26
C ALA A 102 16.11 5.56 4.79
N ALA A 103 16.17 6.54 3.89
CA ALA A 103 16.21 7.95 4.27
C ALA A 103 14.97 8.40 5.05
N PHE A 104 13.77 7.90 4.71
CA PHE A 104 12.55 8.20 5.44
C PHE A 104 12.59 7.66 6.87
N THR A 105 13.03 6.42 7.05
CA THR A 105 13.07 5.76 8.38
C THR A 105 14.12 6.35 9.32
N GLU A 106 15.16 7.01 8.81
CA GLU A 106 16.13 7.75 9.65
C GLU A 106 15.49 8.90 10.42
N GLY A 107 14.41 9.50 9.87
CA GLY A 107 13.72 10.65 10.47
C GLY A 107 12.34 10.33 11.06
N SER A 108 11.89 9.08 11.00
CA SER A 108 10.54 8.70 11.40
C SER A 108 10.51 7.39 12.19
N ASN A 109 9.50 7.27 13.07
CA ASN A 109 9.25 6.06 13.85
C ASN A 109 8.07 5.23 13.30
N GLU A 110 7.56 5.56 12.12
CA GLU A 110 6.45 4.85 11.50
C GLU A 110 6.92 3.52 10.89
N LEU A 111 6.07 2.51 11.00
CA LEU A 111 6.28 1.24 10.29
C LEU A 111 5.80 1.38 8.85
N LEU A 112 6.51 0.74 7.92
CA LEU A 112 6.12 0.70 6.52
C LEU A 112 5.50 -0.66 6.20
N ASP A 113 4.24 -0.68 5.73
CA ASP A 113 3.58 -1.85 5.16
C ASP A 113 3.55 -1.67 3.63
N ILE A 114 4.51 -2.31 2.96
CA ILE A 114 4.72 -2.16 1.52
C ILE A 114 3.96 -3.27 0.79
N ARG A 115 3.06 -2.87 -0.10
CA ARG A 115 2.34 -3.76 -1.01
C ARG A 115 2.97 -3.66 -2.40
N ILE A 116 3.53 -4.78 -2.85
CA ILE A 116 4.10 -4.88 -4.20
C ILE A 116 2.99 -5.27 -5.15
N ASP A 117 2.84 -4.51 -6.22
CA ASP A 117 1.85 -4.77 -7.25
C ASP A 117 2.38 -4.39 -8.62
N ASP A 118 1.67 -4.78 -9.66
CA ASP A 118 1.96 -4.29 -11.01
C ASP A 118 1.69 -2.78 -11.10
N GLN A 119 2.46 -2.08 -11.94
CA GLN A 119 2.37 -0.63 -12.10
C GLN A 119 0.95 -0.13 -12.46
N ASP A 120 0.15 -0.97 -13.12
CA ASP A 120 -1.22 -0.66 -13.49
C ASP A 120 -2.23 -0.87 -12.34
N HIS A 121 -1.86 -1.62 -11.31
CA HIS A 121 -2.74 -1.97 -10.18
C HIS A 121 -2.49 -1.12 -8.92
N THR A 122 -1.32 -0.50 -8.78
CA THR A 122 -1.00 0.33 -7.59
C THR A 122 -2.00 1.47 -7.38
N ALA A 123 -2.42 2.14 -8.47
CA ALA A 123 -3.46 3.18 -8.43
C ALA A 123 -4.83 2.65 -8.00
N GLN A 124 -5.15 1.40 -8.34
CA GLN A 124 -6.40 0.75 -7.95
C GLN A 124 -6.48 0.54 -6.43
N ARG A 125 -5.39 0.11 -5.79
CA ARG A 125 -5.33 -0.04 -4.33
C ARG A 125 -5.57 1.28 -3.59
N LEU A 126 -5.05 2.38 -4.14
CA LEU A 126 -5.28 3.71 -3.58
C LEU A 126 -6.77 4.11 -3.68
N LYS A 127 -7.42 3.86 -4.84
CA LYS A 127 -8.86 4.09 -5.03
C LYS A 127 -9.73 3.26 -4.08
N GLN A 128 -9.30 2.04 -3.78
CA GLN A 128 -10.01 1.12 -2.88
C GLN A 128 -9.76 1.43 -1.39
N GLY A 129 -8.87 2.38 -1.09
CA GLY A 129 -8.51 2.72 0.29
C GLY A 129 -7.74 1.60 0.99
N GLU A 130 -7.01 0.77 0.25
CA GLU A 130 -6.17 -0.30 0.81
C GLU A 130 -4.81 0.23 1.24
N VAL A 131 -4.36 1.32 0.62
CA VAL A 131 -3.10 1.99 0.89
C VAL A 131 -3.31 3.51 1.01
N MET A 132 -2.39 4.18 1.67
CA MET A 132 -2.43 5.62 1.91
C MET A 132 -1.67 6.40 0.82
N ALA A 133 -0.69 5.77 0.20
CA ALA A 133 0.02 6.33 -0.95
C ALA A 133 0.41 5.21 -1.93
N ALA A 134 0.60 5.58 -3.18
CA ALA A 134 1.00 4.65 -4.22
C ALA A 134 2.02 5.28 -5.18
N VAL A 135 3.03 4.52 -5.55
CA VAL A 135 3.91 4.84 -6.67
C VAL A 135 3.31 4.19 -7.91
N THR A 136 2.96 5.00 -8.89
CA THR A 136 2.25 4.54 -10.10
C THR A 136 2.83 5.18 -11.35
N ALA A 137 2.76 4.49 -12.47
CA ALA A 137 3.06 5.04 -13.79
C ALA A 137 1.86 5.81 -14.39
N THR A 138 0.67 5.68 -13.81
CA THR A 138 -0.55 6.33 -14.29
C THR A 138 -0.54 7.80 -13.93
N GLY A 139 -0.48 8.67 -14.96
CA GLY A 139 -0.48 10.14 -14.77
C GLY A 139 -1.84 10.75 -14.46
N SER A 140 -2.92 9.98 -14.38
CA SER A 140 -4.26 10.49 -14.08
C SER A 140 -4.43 10.75 -12.60
N ALA A 141 -4.91 11.95 -12.24
CA ALA A 141 -5.24 12.28 -10.86
C ALA A 141 -6.36 11.37 -10.33
N ILE A 142 -6.18 10.89 -9.11
CA ILE A 142 -7.21 10.14 -8.39
C ILE A 142 -7.97 11.11 -7.51
N THR A 143 -9.29 11.11 -7.60
CA THR A 143 -10.16 12.00 -6.81
C THR A 143 -9.86 11.86 -5.30
N GLY A 144 -9.61 12.99 -4.65
CA GLY A 144 -9.27 13.03 -3.22
C GLY A 144 -7.80 12.72 -2.90
N CYS A 145 -6.94 12.57 -3.91
CA CYS A 145 -5.51 12.35 -3.73
C CYS A 145 -4.69 13.47 -4.35
N ASN A 146 -3.58 13.81 -3.73
CA ASN A 146 -2.56 14.65 -4.31
C ASN A 146 -1.61 13.81 -5.17
N THR A 147 -1.13 14.37 -6.26
CA THR A 147 -0.20 13.69 -7.17
C THR A 147 1.04 14.53 -7.37
N TRP A 148 2.22 13.93 -7.21
CA TRP A 148 3.51 14.55 -7.43
C TRP A 148 4.30 13.76 -8.47
N PRO A 149 4.83 14.40 -9.52
CA PRO A 149 5.70 13.74 -10.46
C PRO A 149 7.06 13.46 -9.80
N LEU A 150 7.49 12.20 -9.82
CA LEU A 150 8.79 11.78 -9.27
C LEU A 150 9.89 11.73 -10.33
N GLY A 151 9.53 11.75 -11.61
CA GLY A 151 10.47 11.63 -12.71
C GLY A 151 10.08 10.55 -13.71
N ARG A 152 11.07 10.00 -14.41
CA ARG A 152 10.87 8.97 -15.43
C ARG A 152 11.85 7.82 -15.20
N MET A 153 11.36 6.60 -15.25
CA MET A 153 12.20 5.41 -15.27
C MET A 153 12.65 5.15 -16.71
N ARG A 154 13.95 4.93 -16.89
CA ARG A 154 14.53 4.62 -18.21
C ARG A 154 14.67 3.11 -18.32
N TYR A 155 13.94 2.53 -19.26
CA TYR A 155 14.11 1.14 -19.64
C TYR A 155 15.07 1.05 -20.84
N VAL A 156 15.93 0.05 -20.83
CA VAL A 156 16.85 -0.23 -21.92
C VAL A 156 16.75 -1.71 -22.29
N ALA A 157 16.77 -1.99 -23.56
CA ALA A 157 16.85 -3.36 -24.03
C ALA A 157 18.25 -3.92 -23.70
N VAL A 158 18.27 -5.12 -23.13
CA VAL A 158 19.52 -5.82 -22.78
C VAL A 158 19.52 -7.22 -23.37
N ALA A 159 20.68 -7.71 -23.73
CA ALA A 159 20.85 -9.07 -24.23
C ALA A 159 22.20 -9.62 -23.82
N SER A 160 22.32 -10.94 -23.69
CA SER A 160 23.60 -11.57 -23.48
C SER A 160 24.48 -11.49 -24.73
N PRO A 161 25.84 -11.50 -24.62
CA PRO A 161 26.71 -11.52 -25.77
C PRO A 161 26.41 -12.68 -26.74
N ALA A 162 26.09 -13.87 -26.21
CA ALA A 162 25.73 -15.04 -27.01
C ALA A 162 24.42 -14.82 -27.82
N PHE A 163 23.44 -14.13 -27.21
CA PHE A 163 22.19 -13.78 -27.89
C PHE A 163 22.44 -12.80 -29.04
N VAL A 164 23.23 -11.75 -28.78
CA VAL A 164 23.61 -10.75 -29.80
C VAL A 164 24.32 -11.45 -30.95
N GLN A 165 25.31 -12.30 -30.68
CA GLN A 165 26.03 -13.04 -31.69
C GLN A 165 25.13 -13.95 -32.52
N ARG A 166 24.14 -14.57 -31.93
CA ARG A 166 23.25 -15.52 -32.61
C ARG A 166 22.16 -14.85 -33.44
N TYR A 167 21.58 -13.75 -32.97
CA TYR A 167 20.37 -13.16 -33.57
C TYR A 167 20.57 -11.75 -34.10
N LEU A 168 21.60 -11.03 -33.65
CA LEU A 168 21.83 -9.61 -33.98
C LEU A 168 23.26 -9.37 -34.51
N SER A 169 23.93 -10.40 -35.00
CA SER A 169 25.34 -10.37 -35.38
C SER A 169 25.66 -9.43 -36.54
N GLN A 170 24.69 -9.07 -37.37
CA GLN A 170 24.89 -8.19 -38.52
C GLN A 170 24.45 -6.75 -38.27
N ASP A 171 23.50 -6.52 -37.40
CA ASP A 171 23.04 -5.21 -36.88
C ASP A 171 21.70 -5.39 -36.16
N ALA A 172 21.44 -4.60 -35.14
CA ALA A 172 20.16 -4.56 -34.43
C ALA A 172 19.12 -3.76 -35.24
N THR A 173 18.70 -4.32 -36.38
CA THR A 173 17.65 -3.73 -37.21
C THR A 173 16.24 -4.10 -36.71
N PRO A 174 15.18 -3.34 -37.07
CA PRO A 174 13.82 -3.72 -36.70
C PRO A 174 13.45 -5.14 -37.17
N GLN A 175 13.98 -5.57 -38.31
CA GLN A 175 13.72 -6.91 -38.87
C GLN A 175 14.42 -8.00 -38.06
N SER A 176 15.70 -7.83 -37.70
CA SER A 176 16.43 -8.83 -36.89
C SER A 176 15.86 -8.91 -35.48
N ILE A 177 15.44 -7.77 -34.89
CA ILE A 177 14.78 -7.73 -33.59
C ILE A 177 13.42 -8.45 -33.63
N ALA A 178 12.62 -8.24 -34.67
CA ALA A 178 11.30 -8.89 -34.81
C ALA A 178 11.39 -10.42 -34.96
N GLN A 179 12.51 -10.94 -35.42
CA GLN A 179 12.76 -12.39 -35.59
C GLN A 179 13.44 -13.03 -34.39
N ALA A 180 14.01 -12.23 -33.49
CA ALA A 180 14.67 -12.74 -32.30
C ALA A 180 13.65 -13.06 -31.19
N PRO A 181 13.83 -14.17 -30.45
CA PRO A 181 12.98 -14.49 -29.31
C PRO A 181 13.21 -13.42 -28.20
N MET A 182 12.17 -12.69 -27.85
CA MET A 182 12.23 -11.64 -26.84
C MET A 182 11.31 -11.94 -25.67
N MET A 183 11.76 -11.60 -24.49
CA MET A 183 10.93 -11.60 -23.29
C MET A 183 10.44 -10.17 -23.07
N CYS A 184 9.12 -10.01 -23.03
CA CYS A 184 8.48 -8.73 -22.71
C CYS A 184 7.83 -8.84 -21.32
N TYR A 185 7.91 -7.79 -20.59
CA TYR A 185 7.14 -7.60 -19.36
C TYR A 185 5.76 -7.07 -19.71
#